data_fdfe40c4d97d44794940cee7405f9dec
#
_entry.id   fdfe40c4d97d44794940cee7405f9dec
#
_cell.length_a   1.000
_cell.length_b   1.000
_cell.length_c   1.000
_cell.angle_alpha   90.00
_cell.angle_beta   90.00
_cell.angle_gamma   90.00
#
_symmetry.space_group_name_H-M   'P 1'
#
loop_
_entity.id
_entity.type
_entity.pdbx_description
1 polymer ?
#
loop_
_entity_poly.entity_id
_entity_poly.type
_entity_poly.pdbx_seq_one_letter_code
_entity_poly.pdbx_strand_id
1 'polypeptide(L)'
;RYSGVMSKPTKTKIPLIKKAFENLDFLASKDARPLRILSEYLYPKLQLEEQNVKDTIVIFGSARAPSPEDLNSQERLSKNTKLAEYFDATRALSKRLTEWSMNLDGEGQKYVVCSGGGPGIMIAANRGASDAGGKSMALRISLPFETVPNPYVTPELDFEFHYFFTRKFWFTYPAKALVIMPGGFGTLDEFFEILTLIQTKIITKDLPIVLFGKEYWSKLINFETLVEFGTIDREDLDLFFITSSVDDAFNHIVSGLNPSHSQ
;
A
#
# COMPACT_ATOMS: atom_id res chain seq x y z
N ARG A 1 -23.73 43.67 -64.45
CA ARG A 1 -22.51 42.92 -64.15
C ARG A 1 -22.74 42.19 -62.83
N TYR A 2 -23.04 40.90 -62.91
CA TYR A 2 -23.04 40.00 -61.71
C TYR A 2 -21.65 39.43 -61.56
N SER A 3 -20.96 39.76 -60.46
CA SER A 3 -19.71 39.15 -60.02
C SER A 3 -20.06 38.02 -59.04
N GLY A 4 -20.17 36.81 -59.53
CA GLY A 4 -20.29 35.63 -58.70
C GLY A 4 -18.97 35.33 -57.97
N VAL A 5 -18.93 35.51 -56.66
CA VAL A 5 -17.86 35.05 -55.81
C VAL A 5 -17.99 33.53 -55.65
N MET A 6 -17.18 32.74 -56.34
CA MET A 6 -17.07 31.31 -56.13
C MET A 6 -16.40 31.05 -54.75
N SER A 7 -17.16 30.65 -53.78
CA SER A 7 -16.58 30.15 -52.50
C SER A 7 -15.79 28.87 -52.76
N LYS A 8 -14.49 28.91 -52.35
CA LYS A 8 -13.65 27.70 -52.42
C LYS A 8 -14.23 26.58 -51.50
N PRO A 9 -14.26 25.34 -51.97
CA PRO A 9 -14.75 24.25 -51.14
C PRO A 9 -13.85 24.07 -49.92
N THR A 10 -14.45 24.19 -48.71
CA THR A 10 -13.81 23.88 -47.45
C THR A 10 -13.45 22.38 -47.48
N LYS A 11 -12.14 22.09 -47.46
CA LYS A 11 -11.67 20.70 -47.33
C LYS A 11 -12.14 20.16 -45.98
N THR A 12 -13.19 19.38 -45.99
CA THR A 12 -13.63 18.60 -44.83
C THR A 12 -12.46 17.69 -44.44
N LYS A 13 -11.83 17.97 -43.27
CA LYS A 13 -10.81 17.05 -42.72
C LYS A 13 -11.50 15.72 -42.44
N ILE A 14 -11.18 14.68 -43.19
CA ILE A 14 -11.59 13.30 -42.92
C ILE A 14 -11.02 12.97 -41.54
N PRO A 15 -11.84 12.63 -40.54
CA PRO A 15 -11.32 12.27 -39.21
C PRO A 15 -10.44 11.03 -39.35
N LEU A 16 -9.23 11.08 -38.83
CA LEU A 16 -8.34 9.93 -38.75
C LEU A 16 -9.03 8.80 -37.96
N ILE A 17 -9.19 7.64 -38.58
CA ILE A 17 -9.70 6.44 -37.93
C ILE A 17 -8.66 6.00 -36.90
N LYS A 18 -9.03 6.02 -35.62
CA LYS A 18 -8.17 5.56 -34.51
C LYS A 18 -8.21 4.05 -34.39
N LYS A 19 -7.07 3.44 -34.06
CA LYS A 19 -7.04 2.03 -33.64
C LYS A 19 -7.81 1.87 -32.33
N ALA A 20 -8.39 0.69 -32.08
CA ALA A 20 -9.23 0.47 -30.89
C ALA A 20 -8.50 0.77 -29.56
N PHE A 21 -7.23 0.41 -29.44
CA PHE A 21 -6.41 0.68 -28.25
C PHE A 21 -5.98 2.16 -28.09
N GLU A 22 -6.14 2.98 -29.13
CA GLU A 22 -5.90 4.43 -29.10
C GLU A 22 -7.21 5.20 -28.83
N ASN A 23 -8.34 4.52 -28.79
CA ASN A 23 -9.65 5.10 -28.55
C ASN A 23 -9.96 5.16 -27.05
N LEU A 24 -9.61 6.30 -26.42
CA LEU A 24 -9.80 6.50 -24.97
C LEU A 24 -11.28 6.48 -24.56
N ASP A 25 -12.21 6.93 -25.42
CA ASP A 25 -13.64 6.90 -25.12
C ASP A 25 -14.14 5.44 -25.04
N PHE A 26 -13.67 4.59 -25.95
CA PHE A 26 -13.93 3.16 -25.88
C PHE A 26 -13.30 2.55 -24.62
N LEU A 27 -12.01 2.81 -24.36
CA LEU A 27 -11.31 2.27 -23.20
C LEU A 27 -11.94 2.71 -21.86
N ALA A 28 -12.54 3.90 -21.80
CA ALA A 28 -13.27 4.40 -20.65
C ALA A 28 -14.70 3.84 -20.53
N SER A 29 -15.24 3.22 -21.60
CA SER A 29 -16.60 2.68 -21.63
C SER A 29 -16.81 1.50 -20.67
N LYS A 30 -18.09 1.14 -20.41
CA LYS A 30 -18.43 -0.04 -19.60
C LYS A 30 -17.95 -1.35 -20.26
N ASP A 31 -17.99 -1.42 -21.59
CA ASP A 31 -17.62 -2.61 -22.35
C ASP A 31 -16.12 -2.91 -22.31
N ALA A 32 -15.27 -1.88 -22.15
CA ALA A 32 -13.83 -2.03 -21.99
C ALA A 32 -13.39 -2.30 -20.55
N ARG A 33 -14.29 -2.52 -19.59
CA ARG A 33 -13.96 -2.84 -18.20
C ARG A 33 -12.96 -4.00 -18.05
N PRO A 34 -13.09 -5.13 -18.78
CA PRO A 34 -12.11 -6.23 -18.69
C PRO A 34 -10.69 -5.79 -19.07
N LEU A 35 -10.55 -4.90 -20.06
CA LEU A 35 -9.24 -4.38 -20.47
C LEU A 35 -8.61 -3.51 -19.37
N ARG A 36 -9.41 -2.69 -18.68
CA ARG A 36 -8.92 -1.88 -17.56
C ARG A 36 -8.51 -2.74 -16.37
N ILE A 37 -9.27 -3.79 -16.03
CA ILE A 37 -8.91 -4.74 -14.99
C ILE A 37 -7.57 -5.43 -15.34
N LEU A 38 -7.43 -5.88 -16.58
CA LEU A 38 -6.20 -6.51 -17.03
C LEU A 38 -5.01 -5.53 -17.03
N SER A 39 -5.24 -4.26 -17.38
CA SER A 39 -4.17 -3.25 -17.32
C SER A 39 -3.67 -2.99 -15.89
N GLU A 40 -4.56 -3.01 -14.89
CA GLU A 40 -4.20 -2.88 -13.47
C GLU A 40 -3.45 -4.12 -12.91
N TYR A 41 -3.54 -5.25 -13.61
CA TYR A 41 -2.71 -6.41 -13.32
C TYR A 41 -1.36 -6.34 -14.06
N LEU A 42 -1.36 -6.03 -15.36
CA LEU A 42 -0.16 -6.12 -16.20
C LEU A 42 0.84 -4.98 -15.96
N TYR A 43 0.33 -3.76 -15.76
CA TYR A 43 1.19 -2.58 -15.62
C TYR A 43 2.04 -2.62 -14.33
N PRO A 44 1.48 -2.85 -13.14
CA PRO A 44 2.30 -3.02 -11.94
C PRO A 44 3.26 -4.20 -12.04
N LYS A 45 2.84 -5.33 -12.64
CA LYS A 45 3.73 -6.48 -12.87
C LYS A 45 4.98 -6.09 -13.64
N LEU A 46 4.78 -5.40 -14.78
CA LEU A 46 5.89 -4.94 -15.63
C LEU A 46 6.83 -4.00 -14.86
N GLN A 47 6.26 -3.01 -14.16
CA GLN A 47 7.06 -2.04 -13.42
C GLN A 47 7.85 -2.69 -12.27
N LEU A 48 7.27 -3.65 -11.56
CA LEU A 48 7.97 -4.40 -10.52
C LEU A 48 9.15 -5.20 -11.10
N GLU A 49 8.96 -5.83 -12.27
CA GLU A 49 10.02 -6.55 -12.98
C GLU A 49 11.14 -5.58 -13.43
N GLU A 50 10.82 -4.44 -14.06
CA GLU A 50 11.77 -3.42 -14.50
C GLU A 50 12.55 -2.81 -13.33
N GLN A 51 11.89 -2.60 -12.19
CA GLN A 51 12.50 -2.06 -10.98
C GLN A 51 13.19 -3.13 -10.10
N ASN A 52 13.20 -4.39 -10.54
CA ASN A 52 13.73 -5.54 -9.78
C ASN A 52 13.13 -5.65 -8.36
N VAL A 53 11.82 -5.39 -8.23
CA VAL A 53 11.08 -5.54 -6.98
C VAL A 53 10.35 -6.89 -6.99
N LYS A 54 10.78 -7.81 -6.12
CA LYS A 54 10.19 -9.16 -6.00
C LYS A 54 9.31 -9.27 -4.75
N ASP A 55 9.77 -8.66 -3.67
CA ASP A 55 9.19 -8.84 -2.34
C ASP A 55 8.96 -7.48 -1.67
N THR A 56 7.86 -7.37 -0.91
CA THR A 56 7.52 -6.14 -0.20
C THR A 56 7.29 -6.39 1.29
N ILE A 57 7.50 -5.34 2.09
CA ILE A 57 7.01 -5.24 3.47
C ILE A 57 5.90 -4.20 3.44
N VAL A 58 4.67 -4.62 3.73
CA VAL A 58 3.50 -3.76 3.62
C VAL A 58 3.19 -3.14 4.98
N ILE A 59 2.97 -1.82 4.99
CA ILE A 59 2.61 -1.07 6.19
C ILE A 59 1.24 -0.43 5.96
N PHE A 60 0.26 -0.86 6.75
CA PHE A 60 -1.09 -0.31 6.78
C PHE A 60 -1.31 0.55 8.02
N GLY A 61 -2.19 1.54 7.92
CA GLY A 61 -2.56 2.38 9.06
C GLY A 61 -3.40 3.58 8.66
N SER A 62 -3.74 4.40 9.65
CA SER A 62 -4.65 5.53 9.49
C SER A 62 -4.08 6.64 8.62
N ALA A 63 -4.89 7.10 7.66
CA ALA A 63 -4.65 8.32 6.91
C ALA A 63 -4.72 9.61 7.78
N ARG A 64 -5.18 9.49 9.03
CA ARG A 64 -5.42 10.62 9.94
C ARG A 64 -4.32 10.81 10.99
N ALA A 65 -3.26 10.02 10.96
CA ALA A 65 -2.12 10.20 11.84
C ALA A 65 -1.39 11.51 11.46
N PRO A 66 -1.30 12.50 12.36
CA PRO A 66 -0.67 13.78 12.03
C PRO A 66 0.84 13.60 11.94
N SER A 67 1.48 14.27 10.98
CA SER A 67 2.94 14.41 10.94
C SER A 67 3.43 15.37 12.03
N PRO A 68 4.73 15.36 12.40
CA PRO A 68 5.29 16.37 13.29
C PRO A 68 5.05 17.81 12.82
N GLU A 69 5.11 18.02 11.51
CA GLU A 69 4.83 19.32 10.89
C GLU A 69 3.37 19.76 11.09
N ASP A 70 2.45 18.79 11.11
CA ASP A 70 1.03 19.04 11.36
C ASP A 70 0.74 19.44 12.80
N LEU A 71 1.53 18.97 13.78
CA LEU A 71 1.36 19.26 15.20
C LEU A 71 1.79 20.70 15.56
N ASN A 72 2.63 21.31 14.76
CA ASN A 72 3.14 22.68 14.97
C ASN A 72 2.16 23.76 14.49
N SER A 73 1.06 23.42 13.86
CA SER A 73 0.03 24.35 13.44
C SER A 73 -1.07 24.48 14.51
N GLN A 74 -1.37 25.74 14.95
CA GLN A 74 -2.35 26.00 16.03
C GLN A 74 -3.76 25.44 15.73
N GLU A 75 -4.12 25.26 14.47
CA GLU A 75 -5.41 24.68 14.06
C GLU A 75 -5.54 23.19 14.31
N ARG A 76 -4.44 22.48 14.56
CA ARG A 76 -4.39 21.01 14.66
C ARG A 76 -4.24 20.46 16.07
N LEU A 77 -4.03 21.32 17.07
CA LEU A 77 -3.96 20.95 18.48
C LEU A 77 -5.25 20.30 19.04
N SER A 78 -6.36 20.38 18.31
CA SER A 78 -7.63 19.72 18.68
C SER A 78 -7.81 18.32 18.08
N LYS A 79 -6.96 17.89 17.15
CA LYS A 79 -7.07 16.59 16.47
C LYS A 79 -6.07 15.59 17.05
N ASN A 80 -6.62 14.70 17.82
CA ASN A 80 -6.13 13.38 18.24
C ASN A 80 -4.61 13.16 18.23
N THR A 81 -3.91 13.77 19.19
CA THR A 81 -2.45 13.63 19.40
C THR A 81 -1.98 12.18 19.64
N LYS A 82 -2.90 11.27 20.03
CA LYS A 82 -2.60 9.84 20.23
C LYS A 82 -2.10 9.11 18.98
N LEU A 83 -2.43 9.59 17.78
CA LEU A 83 -1.95 8.97 16.55
C LEU A 83 -0.58 9.52 16.09
N ALA A 84 -0.12 10.64 16.66
CA ALA A 84 1.14 11.25 16.25
C ALA A 84 2.36 10.38 16.55
N GLU A 85 2.39 9.73 17.72
CA GLU A 85 3.47 8.81 18.10
C GLU A 85 3.61 7.64 17.13
N TYR A 86 2.50 7.19 16.54
CA TYR A 86 2.51 6.11 15.54
C TYR A 86 3.07 6.56 14.19
N PHE A 87 2.96 7.86 13.86
CA PHE A 87 3.63 8.41 12.68
C PHE A 87 5.15 8.27 12.80
N ASP A 88 5.71 8.72 13.92
CA ASP A 88 7.16 8.66 14.16
C ASP A 88 7.66 7.22 14.28
N ALA A 89 6.91 6.36 14.99
CA ALA A 89 7.23 4.94 15.09
C ALA A 89 7.22 4.24 13.73
N THR A 90 6.23 4.55 12.87
CA THR A 90 6.15 4.02 11.51
C THR A 90 7.33 4.44 10.67
N ARG A 91 7.68 5.73 10.70
CA ARG A 91 8.82 6.28 9.96
C ARG A 91 10.14 5.62 10.40
N ALA A 92 10.34 5.50 11.72
CA ALA A 92 11.52 4.86 12.28
C ALA A 92 11.64 3.37 11.91
N LEU A 93 10.53 2.62 12.04
CA LEU A 93 10.49 1.20 11.68
C LEU A 93 10.75 1.00 10.18
N SER A 94 10.06 1.76 9.33
CA SER A 94 10.23 1.70 7.88
C SER A 94 11.68 2.00 7.46
N LYS A 95 12.29 3.03 8.05
CA LYS A 95 13.70 3.37 7.80
C LYS A 95 14.61 2.18 8.11
N ARG A 96 14.48 1.61 9.31
CA ARG A 96 15.31 0.47 9.75
C ARG A 96 15.12 -0.77 8.89
N LEU A 97 13.88 -1.10 8.53
CA LEU A 97 13.58 -2.23 7.65
C LEU A 97 14.19 -2.04 6.26
N THR A 98 14.18 -0.80 5.76
CA THR A 98 14.78 -0.46 4.47
C THR A 98 16.30 -0.54 4.52
N GLU A 99 16.94 0.03 5.56
CA GLU A 99 18.40 -0.07 5.80
C GLU A 99 18.84 -1.53 5.89
N TRP A 100 18.12 -2.34 6.67
CA TRP A 100 18.38 -3.77 6.77
C TRP A 100 18.23 -4.48 5.42
N SER A 101 17.15 -4.21 4.70
CA SER A 101 16.87 -4.83 3.40
C SER A 101 17.93 -4.53 2.33
N MET A 102 18.48 -3.31 2.33
CA MET A 102 19.56 -2.91 1.42
C MET A 102 20.92 -3.55 1.77
N ASN A 103 21.11 -3.95 3.03
CA ASN A 103 22.34 -4.60 3.51
C ASN A 103 22.29 -6.14 3.42
N LEU A 104 21.22 -6.73 2.91
CA LEU A 104 21.14 -8.16 2.66
C LEU A 104 21.95 -8.55 1.42
N ASP A 105 22.49 -9.77 1.44
CA ASP A 105 23.22 -10.31 0.29
C ASP A 105 22.35 -10.32 -0.98
N GLY A 106 22.89 -9.78 -2.08
CA GLY A 106 22.24 -9.71 -3.38
C GLY A 106 22.39 -8.36 -4.07
N GLU A 107 21.83 -8.26 -5.28
CA GLU A 107 21.80 -7.01 -6.02
C GLU A 107 20.60 -6.14 -5.61
N GLY A 108 20.86 -5.04 -4.90
CA GLY A 108 19.88 -4.03 -4.58
C GLY A 108 19.03 -4.33 -3.34
N GLN A 109 17.92 -3.63 -3.20
CA GLN A 109 16.99 -3.73 -2.08
C GLN A 109 16.10 -4.98 -2.21
N LYS A 110 16.21 -5.92 -1.27
CA LYS A 110 15.49 -7.20 -1.32
C LYS A 110 14.01 -7.05 -1.01
N TYR A 111 13.67 -6.27 0.01
CA TYR A 111 12.30 -6.00 0.43
C TYR A 111 12.00 -4.52 0.31
N VAL A 112 11.01 -4.15 -0.49
CA VAL A 112 10.59 -2.76 -0.67
C VAL A 112 9.41 -2.45 0.25
N VAL A 113 9.49 -1.34 1.00
CA VAL A 113 8.36 -0.90 1.81
C VAL A 113 7.23 -0.44 0.90
N CYS A 114 6.04 -0.99 1.15
CA CYS A 114 4.81 -0.69 0.41
C CYS A 114 3.74 -0.11 1.34
N SER A 115 3.02 0.90 0.88
CA SER A 115 1.88 1.48 1.58
C SER A 115 0.73 1.81 0.61
N GLY A 116 -0.39 2.31 1.16
CA GLY A 116 -1.50 2.81 0.35
C GLY A 116 -1.25 4.17 -0.31
N GLY A 117 -0.10 4.80 -0.08
CA GLY A 117 0.32 6.03 -0.74
C GLY A 117 -0.38 7.32 -0.30
N GLY A 118 -1.42 7.23 0.54
CA GLY A 118 -2.14 8.39 1.11
C GLY A 118 -1.42 9.05 2.29
N PRO A 119 -2.07 9.99 2.98
CA PRO A 119 -1.50 10.70 4.12
C PRO A 119 -1.34 9.82 5.38
N GLY A 120 -0.87 10.41 6.45
CA GLY A 120 -0.76 9.79 7.77
C GLY A 120 0.29 8.68 7.82
N ILE A 121 -0.10 7.50 8.30
CA ILE A 121 0.80 6.34 8.42
C ILE A 121 1.42 5.94 7.07
N MET A 122 0.69 6.10 5.97
CA MET A 122 1.16 5.74 4.63
C MET A 122 2.33 6.63 4.19
N ILE A 123 2.20 7.96 4.37
CA ILE A 123 3.33 8.89 4.15
C ILE A 123 4.50 8.59 5.07
N ALA A 124 4.24 8.29 6.36
CA ALA A 124 5.30 7.97 7.32
C ALA A 124 6.10 6.75 6.87
N ALA A 125 5.42 5.71 6.37
CA ALA A 125 6.06 4.50 5.85
C ALA A 125 6.96 4.80 4.64
N ASN A 126 6.45 5.50 3.64
CA ASN A 126 7.25 5.85 2.46
C ASN A 126 8.39 6.81 2.80
N ARG A 127 8.16 7.79 3.72
CA ARG A 127 9.18 8.73 4.17
C ARG A 127 10.32 8.00 4.89
N GLY A 128 10.02 7.02 5.74
CA GLY A 128 11.05 6.21 6.40
C GLY A 128 11.94 5.47 5.41
N ALA A 129 11.37 4.88 4.36
CA ALA A 129 12.15 4.24 3.32
C ALA A 129 13.00 5.24 2.52
N SER A 130 12.45 6.40 2.19
CA SER A 130 13.17 7.50 1.52
C SER A 130 14.30 8.05 2.40
N ASP A 131 14.12 8.20 3.71
CA ASP A 131 15.15 8.63 4.67
C ASP A 131 16.33 7.64 4.73
N ALA A 132 16.11 6.38 4.41
CA ALA A 132 17.14 5.35 4.28
C ALA A 132 17.83 5.35 2.91
N GLY A 133 17.36 6.14 1.96
CA GLY A 133 17.84 6.13 0.57
C GLY A 133 17.36 4.92 -0.24
N GLY A 134 16.36 4.18 0.23
CA GLY A 134 15.81 3.01 -0.44
C GLY A 134 14.59 3.34 -1.30
N LYS A 135 14.19 2.37 -2.13
CA LYS A 135 12.94 2.42 -2.88
C LYS A 135 11.75 2.27 -1.94
N SER A 136 10.63 2.91 -2.31
CA SER A 136 9.33 2.68 -1.66
C SER A 136 8.22 2.64 -2.70
N MET A 137 7.16 1.90 -2.39
CA MET A 137 6.05 1.63 -3.28
C MET A 137 4.74 2.16 -2.70
N ALA A 138 3.85 2.63 -3.55
CA ALA A 138 2.51 3.01 -3.19
C ALA A 138 1.47 2.36 -4.10
N LEU A 139 0.43 1.82 -3.48
CA LEU A 139 -0.75 1.31 -4.17
C LEU A 139 -1.94 2.19 -3.80
N ARG A 140 -2.16 3.25 -4.58
CA ARG A 140 -3.24 4.21 -4.36
C ARG A 140 -4.57 3.66 -4.85
N ILE A 141 -5.65 4.24 -4.35
CA ILE A 141 -6.99 4.05 -4.88
C ILE A 141 -7.60 5.40 -5.21
N SER A 142 -8.24 5.51 -6.37
CA SER A 142 -8.91 6.75 -6.75
C SER A 142 -10.10 7.01 -5.83
N LEU A 143 -9.95 7.96 -4.91
CA LEU A 143 -11.00 8.42 -4.02
C LEU A 143 -11.41 9.84 -4.39
N PRO A 144 -12.72 10.19 -4.30
CA PRO A 144 -13.20 11.52 -4.70
C PRO A 144 -12.58 12.69 -3.91
N PHE A 145 -11.90 12.42 -2.79
CA PHE A 145 -11.47 13.43 -1.82
C PHE A 145 -9.98 13.38 -1.46
N GLU A 146 -9.19 12.45 -2.01
CA GLU A 146 -7.76 12.33 -1.71
C GLU A 146 -6.90 12.82 -2.89
N THR A 147 -6.22 13.94 -2.69
CA THR A 147 -5.29 14.53 -3.68
C THR A 147 -3.94 14.91 -3.07
N VAL A 148 -3.59 14.35 -1.90
CA VAL A 148 -2.33 14.72 -1.25
C VAL A 148 -1.17 14.00 -1.93
N PRO A 149 -0.23 14.73 -2.55
CA PRO A 149 0.98 14.12 -3.11
C PRO A 149 1.80 13.45 -2.01
N ASN A 150 2.34 12.27 -2.30
CA ASN A 150 3.31 11.61 -1.44
C ASN A 150 4.68 11.64 -2.14
N PRO A 151 5.56 12.61 -1.81
CA PRO A 151 6.82 12.82 -2.51
C PRO A 151 7.90 11.78 -2.18
N TYR A 152 7.61 10.87 -1.26
CA TYR A 152 8.55 9.87 -0.77
C TYR A 152 8.44 8.52 -1.48
N VAL A 153 7.52 8.40 -2.43
CA VAL A 153 7.35 7.19 -3.24
C VAL A 153 8.31 7.23 -4.42
N THR A 154 8.90 6.09 -4.76
CA THR A 154 9.66 5.94 -6.00
C THR A 154 8.72 6.12 -7.19
N PRO A 155 8.97 7.05 -8.13
CA PRO A 155 8.00 7.41 -9.17
C PRO A 155 7.50 6.23 -10.00
N GLU A 156 8.37 5.28 -10.32
CA GLU A 156 8.06 4.09 -11.11
C GLU A 156 7.29 3.02 -10.31
N LEU A 157 7.16 3.20 -8.99
CA LEU A 157 6.46 2.32 -8.06
C LEU A 157 5.24 2.98 -7.42
N ASP A 158 4.75 4.08 -7.99
CA ASP A 158 3.55 4.80 -7.56
C ASP A 158 2.38 4.44 -8.48
N PHE A 159 1.51 3.56 -8.02
CA PHE A 159 0.40 3.02 -8.81
C PHE A 159 -0.93 3.54 -8.29
N GLU A 160 -1.83 3.91 -9.20
CA GLU A 160 -3.20 4.29 -8.88
C GLU A 160 -4.18 3.28 -9.47
N PHE A 161 -5.05 2.74 -8.62
CA PHE A 161 -6.06 1.73 -8.96
C PHE A 161 -7.45 2.33 -8.96
N HIS A 162 -8.27 1.86 -9.89
CA HIS A 162 -9.70 2.11 -9.91
C HIS A 162 -10.47 0.99 -9.19
N TYR A 163 -9.96 -0.25 -9.25
CA TYR A 163 -10.62 -1.41 -8.66
C TYR A 163 -9.95 -1.84 -7.36
N PHE A 164 -10.75 -1.96 -6.28
CA PHE A 164 -10.23 -2.40 -4.97
C PHE A 164 -9.62 -3.79 -5.02
N PHE A 165 -10.21 -4.75 -5.73
CA PHE A 165 -9.74 -6.13 -5.75
C PHE A 165 -8.40 -6.32 -6.48
N THR A 166 -8.11 -5.54 -7.52
CA THR A 166 -6.80 -5.56 -8.19
C THR A 166 -5.72 -4.97 -7.29
N ARG A 167 -6.04 -3.88 -6.58
CA ARG A 167 -5.18 -3.28 -5.58
C ARG A 167 -4.85 -4.26 -4.43
N LYS A 168 -5.87 -4.93 -3.88
CA LYS A 168 -5.71 -5.92 -2.81
C LYS A 168 -4.82 -7.09 -3.22
N PHE A 169 -4.95 -7.56 -4.45
CA PHE A 169 -4.06 -8.56 -5.01
C PHE A 169 -2.59 -8.10 -4.93
N TRP A 170 -2.29 -6.87 -5.34
CA TRP A 170 -0.93 -6.34 -5.34
C TRP A 170 -0.37 -6.04 -3.94
N PHE A 171 -1.22 -5.77 -2.94
CA PHE A 171 -0.78 -5.74 -1.56
C PHE A 171 -0.35 -7.11 -1.05
N THR A 172 -1.03 -8.15 -1.46
CA THR A 172 -0.88 -9.50 -0.90
C THR A 172 0.17 -10.34 -1.65
N TYR A 173 0.18 -10.25 -2.98
CA TYR A 173 1.00 -11.12 -3.83
C TYR A 173 2.51 -11.01 -3.55
N PRO A 174 3.13 -9.81 -3.59
CA PRO A 174 4.56 -9.65 -3.31
C PRO A 174 4.88 -9.53 -1.81
N ALA A 175 3.89 -9.47 -0.92
CA ALA A 175 4.13 -9.27 0.51
C ALA A 175 4.88 -10.43 1.14
N LYS A 176 5.89 -10.12 1.94
CA LYS A 176 6.65 -11.06 2.77
C LYS A 176 6.53 -10.75 4.26
N ALA A 177 6.10 -9.55 4.62
CA ALA A 177 5.78 -9.16 5.98
C ALA A 177 4.72 -8.06 5.99
N LEU A 178 3.98 -7.96 7.10
CA LEU A 178 2.99 -6.91 7.30
C LEU A 178 3.20 -6.20 8.64
N VAL A 179 3.00 -4.89 8.61
CA VAL A 179 2.89 -4.06 9.82
C VAL A 179 1.54 -3.35 9.78
N ILE A 180 0.73 -3.61 10.77
CA ILE A 180 -0.60 -3.03 10.90
C ILE A 180 -0.57 -2.02 12.04
N MET A 181 -0.48 -0.74 11.67
CA MET A 181 -0.56 0.39 12.60
C MET A 181 -2.00 0.70 12.95
N PRO A 182 -2.29 1.46 14.02
CA PRO A 182 -3.62 1.93 14.32
C PRO A 182 -4.30 2.58 13.12
N GLY A 183 -5.51 2.11 12.78
CA GLY A 183 -6.21 2.55 11.59
C GLY A 183 -7.70 2.25 11.62
N GLY A 184 -8.44 2.78 10.66
CA GLY A 184 -9.89 2.60 10.53
C GLY A 184 -10.27 1.36 9.72
N PHE A 185 -11.48 1.42 9.15
CA PHE A 185 -12.06 0.29 8.42
C PHE A 185 -11.20 -0.23 7.28
N GLY A 186 -10.55 0.65 6.51
CA GLY A 186 -9.67 0.19 5.41
C GLY A 186 -8.47 -0.60 5.93
N THR A 187 -7.90 -0.21 7.08
CA THR A 187 -6.80 -0.95 7.71
C THR A 187 -7.28 -2.31 8.25
N LEU A 188 -8.47 -2.35 8.85
CA LEU A 188 -9.09 -3.58 9.35
C LEU A 188 -9.46 -4.53 8.21
N ASP A 189 -9.99 -4.00 7.12
CA ASP A 189 -10.36 -4.76 5.92
C ASP A 189 -9.15 -5.53 5.35
N GLU A 190 -8.01 -4.86 5.16
CA GLU A 190 -6.78 -5.51 4.69
C GLU A 190 -6.23 -6.51 5.71
N PHE A 191 -6.26 -6.17 6.99
CA PHE A 191 -5.78 -7.06 8.05
C PHE A 191 -6.58 -8.36 8.12
N PHE A 192 -7.91 -8.30 8.18
CA PHE A 192 -8.75 -9.49 8.28
C PHE A 192 -8.80 -10.30 6.99
N GLU A 193 -8.69 -9.66 5.82
CA GLU A 193 -8.55 -10.40 4.58
C GLU A 193 -7.30 -11.28 4.60
N ILE A 194 -6.15 -10.72 4.97
CA ILE A 194 -4.89 -11.46 5.00
C ILE A 194 -4.93 -12.57 6.05
N LEU A 195 -5.45 -12.31 7.26
CA LEU A 195 -5.64 -13.36 8.26
C LEU A 195 -6.51 -14.50 7.72
N THR A 196 -7.61 -14.18 7.05
CA THR A 196 -8.49 -15.17 6.45
C THR A 196 -7.78 -16.01 5.39
N LEU A 197 -6.99 -15.38 4.53
CA LEU A 197 -6.23 -16.07 3.48
C LEU A 197 -5.15 -17.00 4.06
N ILE A 198 -4.54 -16.65 5.18
CA ILE A 198 -3.56 -17.50 5.88
C ILE A 198 -4.27 -18.64 6.60
N GLN A 199 -5.30 -18.35 7.41
CA GLN A 199 -6.07 -19.33 8.15
C GLN A 199 -6.67 -20.39 7.22
N THR A 200 -7.21 -20.00 6.07
CA THR A 200 -7.77 -20.91 5.07
C THR A 200 -6.72 -21.58 4.18
N LYS A 201 -5.44 -21.34 4.42
CA LYS A 201 -4.30 -21.90 3.68
C LYS A 201 -4.28 -21.56 2.18
N ILE A 202 -4.95 -20.46 1.79
CA ILE A 202 -4.80 -19.88 0.45
C ILE A 202 -3.40 -19.25 0.32
N ILE A 203 -2.93 -18.59 1.38
CA ILE A 203 -1.54 -18.17 1.53
C ILE A 203 -0.85 -19.21 2.41
N THR A 204 0.16 -19.90 1.85
CA THR A 204 0.93 -20.94 2.52
C THR A 204 2.35 -20.52 2.87
N LYS A 205 2.76 -19.30 2.46
CA LYS A 205 4.07 -18.74 2.81
C LYS A 205 4.05 -18.21 4.24
N ASP A 206 5.18 -18.35 4.93
CA ASP A 206 5.39 -17.67 6.20
C ASP A 206 5.32 -16.16 5.97
N LEU A 207 4.47 -15.50 6.74
CA LEU A 207 4.18 -14.08 6.62
C LEU A 207 4.15 -13.46 8.02
N PRO A 208 5.28 -12.98 8.56
CA PRO A 208 5.28 -12.31 9.85
C PRO A 208 4.38 -11.07 9.81
N ILE A 209 3.43 -11.01 10.76
CA ILE A 209 2.47 -9.92 10.91
C ILE A 209 2.67 -9.27 12.26
N VAL A 210 2.85 -7.95 12.26
CA VAL A 210 2.92 -7.13 13.48
C VAL A 210 1.68 -6.26 13.59
N LEU A 211 0.95 -6.39 14.71
CA LEU A 211 -0.03 -5.40 15.15
C LEU A 211 0.69 -4.40 16.06
N PHE A 212 1.00 -3.23 15.53
CA PHE A 212 1.70 -2.21 16.30
C PHE A 212 0.73 -1.32 17.06
N GLY A 213 0.99 -1.07 18.35
CA GLY A 213 0.13 -0.25 19.22
C GLY A 213 -0.76 -1.11 20.13
N LYS A 214 -0.14 -1.79 21.10
CA LYS A 214 -0.80 -2.71 22.03
C LYS A 214 -2.05 -2.12 22.70
N GLU A 215 -1.99 -0.86 23.14
CA GLU A 215 -3.14 -0.19 23.76
C GLU A 215 -4.31 -0.05 22.78
N TYR A 216 -4.04 0.30 21.54
CA TYR A 216 -5.08 0.46 20.53
C TYR A 216 -5.77 -0.87 20.22
N TRP A 217 -4.98 -1.90 19.90
CA TRP A 217 -5.50 -3.21 19.47
C TRP A 217 -6.25 -3.93 20.57
N SER A 218 -5.76 -3.89 21.84
CA SER A 218 -6.43 -4.53 22.97
C SER A 218 -7.77 -3.88 23.36
N LYS A 219 -7.96 -2.59 23.01
CA LYS A 219 -9.23 -1.90 23.21
C LYS A 219 -10.20 -2.08 22.06
N LEU A 220 -9.67 -2.29 20.84
CA LEU A 220 -10.49 -2.37 19.63
C LEU A 220 -11.06 -3.76 19.41
N ILE A 221 -10.26 -4.82 19.64
CA ILE A 221 -10.62 -6.19 19.31
C ILE A 221 -10.27 -7.10 20.48
N ASN A 222 -11.26 -7.83 20.97
CA ASN A 222 -11.04 -8.94 21.90
C ASN A 222 -10.94 -10.24 21.10
N PHE A 223 -9.73 -10.61 20.71
CA PHE A 223 -9.48 -11.83 19.95
C PHE A 223 -9.81 -13.11 20.73
N GLU A 224 -9.66 -13.10 22.07
CA GLU A 224 -10.05 -14.25 22.91
C GLU A 224 -11.54 -14.57 22.80
N THR A 225 -12.39 -13.56 22.60
CA THR A 225 -13.83 -13.78 22.37
C THR A 225 -14.08 -14.63 21.12
N LEU A 226 -13.27 -14.47 20.06
CA LEU A 226 -13.41 -15.27 18.84
C LEU A 226 -13.11 -16.75 19.12
N VAL A 227 -12.11 -17.03 19.95
CA VAL A 227 -11.75 -18.38 20.40
C VAL A 227 -12.84 -18.96 21.31
N GLU A 228 -13.33 -18.19 22.28
CA GLU A 228 -14.38 -18.61 23.22
C GLU A 228 -15.68 -19.00 22.50
N PHE A 229 -16.05 -18.28 21.44
CA PHE A 229 -17.21 -18.58 20.61
C PHE A 229 -16.95 -19.66 19.54
N GLY A 230 -15.69 -20.15 19.42
CA GLY A 230 -15.32 -21.19 18.45
C GLY A 230 -15.39 -20.71 17.00
N THR A 231 -15.20 -19.41 16.75
CA THR A 231 -15.17 -18.84 15.39
C THR A 231 -13.78 -18.85 14.79
N ILE A 232 -12.75 -19.00 15.62
CA ILE A 232 -11.35 -19.28 15.25
C ILE A 232 -10.75 -20.28 16.23
N ASP A 233 -9.66 -20.94 15.84
CA ASP A 233 -8.89 -21.80 16.73
C ASP A 233 -7.89 -20.95 17.56
N ARG A 234 -7.42 -21.51 18.69
CA ARG A 234 -6.48 -20.80 19.56
C ARG A 234 -5.15 -20.53 18.87
N GLU A 235 -4.72 -21.44 18.03
CA GLU A 235 -3.51 -21.35 17.21
C GLU A 235 -3.56 -20.21 16.20
N ASP A 236 -4.75 -19.74 15.82
CA ASP A 236 -4.89 -18.58 14.94
C ASP A 236 -4.42 -17.27 15.60
N LEU A 237 -4.31 -17.24 16.94
CA LEU A 237 -3.74 -16.09 17.66
C LEU A 237 -2.23 -15.97 17.48
N ASP A 238 -1.57 -17.03 17.05
CA ASP A 238 -0.12 -17.04 16.77
C ASP A 238 0.21 -16.47 15.37
N LEU A 239 -0.83 -16.18 14.55
CA LEU A 239 -0.65 -15.60 13.21
C LEU A 239 -0.12 -14.16 13.24
N PHE A 240 -0.17 -13.48 14.39
CA PHE A 240 0.28 -12.09 14.50
C PHE A 240 0.94 -11.81 15.86
N PHE A 241 1.87 -10.88 15.86
CA PHE A 241 2.59 -10.42 17.05
C PHE A 241 2.16 -9.00 17.43
N ILE A 242 1.74 -8.79 18.68
CA ILE A 242 1.30 -7.47 19.17
C ILE A 242 2.40 -6.80 19.97
N THR A 243 2.84 -5.61 19.55
CA THR A 243 3.84 -4.83 20.25
C THR A 243 3.59 -3.31 20.15
N SER A 244 4.24 -2.52 21.02
CA SER A 244 4.35 -1.06 20.88
C SER A 244 5.81 -0.61 20.74
N SER A 245 6.74 -1.57 20.60
CA SER A 245 8.17 -1.33 20.47
C SER A 245 8.62 -1.44 19.02
N VAL A 246 9.29 -0.42 18.51
CA VAL A 246 9.89 -0.46 17.17
C VAL A 246 10.97 -1.55 17.08
N ASP A 247 11.73 -1.77 18.17
CA ASP A 247 12.75 -2.81 18.21
C ASP A 247 12.14 -4.21 18.11
N ASP A 248 11.08 -4.48 18.88
CA ASP A 248 10.42 -5.79 18.86
C ASP A 248 9.76 -6.04 17.51
N ALA A 249 9.10 -5.02 16.93
CA ALA A 249 8.50 -5.13 15.60
C ALA A 249 9.55 -5.44 14.53
N PHE A 250 10.67 -4.73 14.56
CA PHE A 250 11.79 -4.95 13.66
C PHE A 250 12.33 -6.37 13.80
N ASN A 251 12.64 -6.80 15.03
CA ASN A 251 13.20 -8.12 15.29
C ASN A 251 12.26 -9.24 14.88
N HIS A 252 10.96 -9.11 15.15
CA HIS A 252 9.95 -10.09 14.74
C HIS A 252 9.91 -10.26 13.21
N ILE A 253 9.89 -9.16 12.46
CA ILE A 253 9.88 -9.19 11.00
C ILE A 253 11.17 -9.79 10.45
N VAL A 254 12.33 -9.33 10.92
CA VAL A 254 13.64 -9.80 10.44
C VAL A 254 13.83 -11.30 10.73
N SER A 255 13.46 -11.76 11.93
CA SER A 255 13.55 -13.18 12.28
C SER A 255 12.62 -14.03 11.42
N GLY A 256 11.40 -13.57 11.15
CA GLY A 256 10.46 -14.30 10.29
C GLY A 256 10.88 -14.34 8.81
N LEU A 257 11.64 -13.34 8.35
CA LEU A 257 12.15 -13.28 6.97
C LEU A 257 13.50 -14.00 6.78
N ASN A 258 14.22 -14.32 7.87
CA ASN A 258 15.48 -15.06 7.88
C ASN A 258 15.37 -16.34 8.74
N PRO A 259 14.67 -17.38 8.28
CA PRO A 259 14.47 -18.58 9.08
C PRO A 259 15.76 -19.34 9.43
N SER A 260 16.90 -19.01 8.82
CA SER A 260 18.21 -19.61 9.13
C SER A 260 18.83 -19.13 10.46
N HIS A 261 18.20 -18.23 11.20
CA HIS A 261 18.66 -17.75 12.53
C HIS A 261 17.79 -18.26 13.68
N SER A 262 16.82 -19.13 13.42
CA SER A 262 15.98 -19.78 14.44
C SER A 262 16.45 -21.21 14.67
N GLN A 263 17.62 -21.38 15.30
CA GLN A 263 18.08 -22.62 15.96
C GLN A 263 18.54 -22.28 17.36
#